data_89690cc0cc3b7646c5537f32ee05bc67
#
_entry.id   89690cc0cc3b7646c5537f32ee05bc67
#
_cell.length_a   1.000
_cell.length_b   1.000
_cell.length_c   1.000
_cell.angle_alpha   90.00
_cell.angle_beta   90.00
_cell.angle_gamma   90.00
#
_symmetry.space_group_name_H-M   'P 1'
#
loop_
_entity.id
_entity.type
_entity.pdbx_description
1 polymer ?
#
loop_
_entity_poly.entity_id
_entity_poly.type
_entity_poly.pdbx_seq_one_letter_code
_entity_poly.pdbx_strand_id
1 'polypeptide(L)'
;MFSPDYSLFKKGVTVGVGYSGGVDSSALLHDLAAKSEKLGITVVAINVEHGIRGEASIADSLFCEEQCKNLGVAFFGYKVDCLSFADKNGYSLEQAARILRYECFFKALSDGVCNVVALAHHMSDNAETVLFNVLRGSSATGGTGMKKTSYGGKIIRPFLYVSKAEILDYSKENNIPFVEDETNADFDYTRNALRLKVIPEIKKLFPGAERAITRFAETLNSDDEYLYSLAEKAFKKENDKYILPLEPAYPVVSRAVIIILKELGVEKDYQKSHVDAVYALKNNIGGKEVTLPKGVVAVKEGENVVLYKRAELPIIKEREPFKLGKTLFKDLEIIAEKVSEKEIEKIKPEAGGALYFDLDKLPKGCVLRTRETGDEYTKFGGGTVSLKKYLTDLKVPKRLKDETVVLAKEKIVYCVLEKDISMLIKIDKNTKNIVKLYTRHVRNND
;
A
#
# COMPACT_ATOMS: atom_id res chain seq x y z
N MET A 1 -34.49 -18.02 -9.48
CA MET A 1 -35.07 -17.75 -8.12
C MET A 1 -34.22 -16.66 -7.50
N PHE A 2 -34.85 -15.56 -7.07
CA PHE A 2 -34.16 -14.42 -6.45
C PHE A 2 -33.50 -14.82 -5.14
N SER A 3 -32.17 -14.79 -5.08
CA SER A 3 -31.39 -15.33 -3.96
C SER A 3 -30.18 -14.45 -3.63
N PRO A 4 -30.40 -13.36 -2.91
CA PRO A 4 -29.32 -12.52 -2.37
C PRO A 4 -28.41 -13.27 -1.42
N ASP A 5 -27.15 -12.84 -1.32
CA ASP A 5 -26.19 -13.43 -0.38
C ASP A 5 -26.38 -12.85 1.03
N TYR A 6 -27.22 -13.48 1.82
CA TYR A 6 -27.51 -13.05 3.19
C TYR A 6 -26.38 -13.40 4.18
N SER A 7 -25.40 -14.23 3.79
CA SER A 7 -24.26 -14.56 4.65
C SER A 7 -23.34 -13.35 4.94
N LEU A 8 -23.50 -12.29 4.16
CA LEU A 8 -22.74 -11.03 4.31
C LEU A 8 -23.19 -10.21 5.53
N PHE A 9 -24.38 -10.50 6.09
CA PHE A 9 -24.93 -9.75 7.21
C PHE A 9 -24.63 -10.41 8.54
N LYS A 10 -24.13 -9.60 9.48
CA LYS A 10 -23.93 -10.03 10.87
C LYS A 10 -25.10 -9.53 11.72
N LYS A 11 -25.55 -10.35 12.66
CA LYS A 11 -26.60 -9.95 13.62
C LYS A 11 -26.16 -8.75 14.46
N GLY A 12 -27.10 -7.86 14.76
CA GLY A 12 -26.89 -6.67 15.59
C GLY A 12 -26.23 -5.50 14.87
N VAL A 13 -26.01 -5.59 13.54
CA VAL A 13 -25.41 -4.47 12.77
C VAL A 13 -26.47 -3.61 12.10
N THR A 14 -26.18 -2.32 11.95
CA THR A 14 -26.94 -1.39 11.11
C THR A 14 -26.34 -1.40 9.71
N VAL A 15 -27.20 -1.70 8.71
CA VAL A 15 -26.86 -1.78 7.29
C VAL A 15 -27.38 -0.53 6.60
N GLY A 16 -26.49 0.29 6.04
CA GLY A 16 -26.84 1.41 5.18
C GLY A 16 -27.01 0.94 3.73
N VAL A 17 -28.20 1.00 3.17
CA VAL A 17 -28.41 0.69 1.75
C VAL A 17 -28.11 1.93 0.91
N GLY A 18 -27.16 1.82 -0.04
CA GLY A 18 -26.93 2.88 -1.04
C GLY A 18 -28.15 2.95 -1.96
N TYR A 19 -29.04 3.90 -1.70
CA TYR A 19 -30.37 3.99 -2.29
C TYR A 19 -30.47 5.15 -3.28
N SER A 20 -30.56 4.84 -4.57
CA SER A 20 -30.70 5.84 -5.64
C SER A 20 -32.13 6.01 -6.20
N GLY A 21 -33.09 5.22 -5.73
CA GLY A 21 -34.44 5.17 -6.27
C GLY A 21 -34.62 4.28 -7.48
N GLY A 22 -33.55 3.88 -8.17
CA GLY A 22 -33.64 2.95 -9.30
C GLY A 22 -33.97 1.51 -8.87
N VAL A 23 -34.48 0.69 -9.79
CA VAL A 23 -35.07 -0.63 -9.51
C VAL A 23 -34.17 -1.55 -8.68
N ASP A 24 -32.85 -1.57 -8.93
CA ASP A 24 -31.92 -2.46 -8.22
C ASP A 24 -31.77 -2.07 -6.75
N SER A 25 -31.59 -0.77 -6.48
CA SER A 25 -31.47 -0.26 -5.12
C SER A 25 -32.80 -0.29 -4.35
N SER A 26 -33.93 -0.11 -5.04
CA SER A 26 -35.25 -0.26 -4.46
C SER A 26 -35.53 -1.71 -4.08
N ALA A 27 -35.22 -2.67 -4.95
CA ALA A 27 -35.33 -4.09 -4.64
C ALA A 27 -34.47 -4.48 -3.43
N LEU A 28 -33.24 -3.97 -3.34
CA LEU A 28 -32.35 -4.27 -2.21
C LEU A 28 -32.88 -3.69 -0.90
N LEU A 29 -33.37 -2.44 -0.91
CA LEU A 29 -33.92 -1.78 0.28
C LEU A 29 -35.16 -2.53 0.79
N HIS A 30 -36.13 -2.84 -0.11
CA HIS A 30 -37.33 -3.58 0.23
C HIS A 30 -37.06 -4.98 0.74
N ASP A 31 -36.13 -5.72 0.10
CA ASP A 31 -35.77 -7.08 0.51
C ASP A 31 -35.15 -7.09 1.92
N LEU A 32 -34.22 -6.15 2.19
CA LEU A 32 -33.56 -6.08 3.48
C LEU A 32 -34.51 -5.55 4.57
N ALA A 33 -35.38 -4.58 4.27
CA ALA A 33 -36.39 -4.09 5.21
C ALA A 33 -37.36 -5.21 5.62
N ALA A 34 -37.90 -5.98 4.64
CA ALA A 34 -38.81 -7.09 4.91
C ALA A 34 -38.15 -8.25 5.69
N LYS A 35 -36.85 -8.40 5.60
CA LYS A 35 -36.09 -9.50 6.25
C LYS A 35 -35.26 -9.04 7.45
N SER A 36 -35.33 -7.78 7.82
CA SER A 36 -34.50 -7.15 8.87
C SER A 36 -34.58 -7.92 10.18
N GLU A 37 -35.76 -8.25 10.65
CA GLU A 37 -36.00 -9.02 11.88
C GLU A 37 -35.38 -10.43 11.80
N LYS A 38 -35.64 -11.16 10.69
CA LYS A 38 -35.09 -12.51 10.47
C LYS A 38 -33.56 -12.51 10.43
N LEU A 39 -32.96 -11.49 9.82
CA LEU A 39 -31.51 -11.32 9.72
C LEU A 39 -30.89 -10.74 11.01
N GLY A 40 -31.73 -10.18 11.89
CA GLY A 40 -31.27 -9.50 13.12
C GLY A 40 -30.46 -8.24 12.83
N ILE A 41 -30.84 -7.48 11.81
CA ILE A 41 -30.18 -6.24 11.37
C ILE A 41 -31.11 -5.04 11.47
N THR A 42 -30.54 -3.85 11.60
CA THR A 42 -31.26 -2.59 11.38
C THR A 42 -30.92 -2.09 9.98
N VAL A 43 -31.93 -1.63 9.22
CA VAL A 43 -31.76 -1.10 7.86
C VAL A 43 -31.95 0.39 7.87
N VAL A 44 -31.05 1.12 7.23
CA VAL A 44 -31.15 2.56 6.95
C VAL A 44 -30.85 2.81 5.47
N ALA A 45 -31.43 3.83 4.89
CA ALA A 45 -31.20 4.24 3.51
C ALA A 45 -30.20 5.40 3.46
N ILE A 46 -29.22 5.32 2.56
CA ILE A 46 -28.25 6.37 2.28
C ILE A 46 -28.44 6.82 0.84
N ASN A 47 -28.96 8.04 0.65
CA ASN A 47 -29.13 8.66 -0.65
C ASN A 47 -28.06 9.72 -0.88
N VAL A 48 -27.53 9.80 -2.12
CA VAL A 48 -26.56 10.83 -2.52
C VAL A 48 -27.10 11.55 -3.73
N GLU A 49 -27.52 12.79 -3.53
CA GLU A 49 -27.97 13.71 -4.57
C GLU A 49 -26.74 14.40 -5.18
N HIS A 50 -26.51 14.16 -6.48
CA HIS A 50 -25.28 14.55 -7.17
C HIS A 50 -25.30 15.96 -7.80
N GLY A 51 -26.44 16.64 -7.82
CA GLY A 51 -26.60 17.99 -8.40
C GLY A 51 -26.50 18.04 -9.93
N ILE A 52 -26.52 16.88 -10.62
CA ILE A 52 -26.25 16.83 -12.08
C ILE A 52 -27.49 17.24 -12.89
N ARG A 53 -28.69 16.82 -12.48
CA ARG A 53 -29.96 17.01 -13.22
C ARG A 53 -30.87 18.11 -12.64
N GLY A 54 -30.34 18.98 -11.78
CA GLY A 54 -31.09 20.07 -11.17
C GLY A 54 -32.34 19.56 -10.42
N GLU A 55 -33.53 20.06 -10.80
CA GLU A 55 -34.80 19.74 -10.16
C GLU A 55 -35.16 18.24 -10.20
N ALA A 56 -34.81 17.53 -11.26
CA ALA A 56 -35.04 16.08 -11.37
C ALA A 56 -34.29 15.29 -10.30
N SER A 57 -33.00 15.66 -10.00
CA SER A 57 -32.26 15.02 -8.92
C SER A 57 -32.89 15.22 -7.54
N ILE A 58 -33.50 16.39 -7.32
CA ILE A 58 -34.22 16.72 -6.09
C ILE A 58 -35.50 15.88 -6.00
N ALA A 59 -36.26 15.77 -7.10
CA ALA A 59 -37.47 14.97 -7.15
C ALA A 59 -37.17 13.48 -6.85
N ASP A 60 -36.11 12.92 -7.39
CA ASP A 60 -35.67 11.55 -7.11
C ASP A 60 -35.32 11.35 -5.63
N SER A 61 -34.64 12.33 -5.01
CA SER A 61 -34.30 12.26 -3.59
C SER A 61 -35.56 12.33 -2.70
N LEU A 62 -36.52 13.17 -3.03
CA LEU A 62 -37.81 13.25 -2.33
C LEU A 62 -38.62 11.95 -2.48
N PHE A 63 -38.65 11.37 -3.67
CA PHE A 63 -39.23 10.04 -3.88
C PHE A 63 -38.56 8.99 -2.96
N CYS A 64 -37.23 8.97 -2.89
CA CYS A 64 -36.51 8.05 -2.02
C CYS A 64 -36.89 8.24 -0.54
N GLU A 65 -36.99 9.48 -0.08
CA GLU A 65 -37.36 9.79 1.30
C GLU A 65 -38.79 9.32 1.61
N GLU A 66 -39.74 9.55 0.70
CA GLU A 66 -41.13 9.09 0.83
C GLU A 66 -41.21 7.56 0.91
N GLN A 67 -40.50 6.85 0.03
CA GLN A 67 -40.45 5.38 0.07
C GLN A 67 -39.88 4.86 1.38
N CYS A 68 -38.82 5.47 1.90
CA CYS A 68 -38.26 5.11 3.20
C CYS A 68 -39.24 5.30 4.35
N LYS A 69 -40.00 6.40 4.33
CA LYS A 69 -41.08 6.67 5.30
C LYS A 69 -42.15 5.57 5.25
N ASN A 70 -42.59 5.16 4.05
CA ASN A 70 -43.57 4.10 3.86
C ASN A 70 -43.08 2.73 4.36
N LEU A 71 -41.77 2.47 4.28
CA LEU A 71 -41.16 1.25 4.74
C LEU A 71 -40.77 1.28 6.24
N GLY A 72 -40.89 2.43 6.91
CA GLY A 72 -40.40 2.60 8.28
C GLY A 72 -38.88 2.56 8.39
N VAL A 73 -38.14 2.88 7.32
CA VAL A 73 -36.67 2.88 7.24
C VAL A 73 -36.14 4.31 7.41
N ALA A 74 -35.16 4.52 8.26
CA ALA A 74 -34.54 5.83 8.42
C ALA A 74 -33.79 6.26 7.15
N PHE A 75 -33.98 7.49 6.71
CA PHE A 75 -33.41 8.06 5.49
C PHE A 75 -32.32 9.07 5.83
N PHE A 76 -31.15 8.94 5.17
CA PHE A 76 -30.00 9.84 5.29
C PHE A 76 -29.63 10.36 3.90
N GLY A 77 -30.03 11.61 3.61
CA GLY A 77 -29.73 12.30 2.36
C GLY A 77 -28.42 13.09 2.44
N TYR A 78 -27.55 12.91 1.46
CA TYR A 78 -26.32 13.69 1.26
C TYR A 78 -26.42 14.44 -0.06
N LYS A 79 -26.08 15.72 -0.04
CA LYS A 79 -26.02 16.54 -1.25
C LYS A 79 -24.56 16.88 -1.59
N VAL A 80 -24.20 16.66 -2.85
CA VAL A 80 -22.83 16.91 -3.36
C VAL A 80 -22.89 17.67 -4.68
N ASP A 81 -21.87 18.48 -4.95
CA ASP A 81 -21.71 19.21 -6.20
C ASP A 81 -20.72 18.50 -7.12
N CYS A 82 -21.24 17.57 -7.94
CA CYS A 82 -20.43 16.81 -8.88
C CYS A 82 -19.83 17.67 -9.99
N LEU A 83 -20.53 18.71 -10.44
CA LEU A 83 -20.07 19.53 -11.55
C LEU A 83 -18.81 20.29 -11.16
N SER A 84 -18.85 21.03 -10.05
CA SER A 84 -17.69 21.77 -9.55
C SER A 84 -16.53 20.83 -9.17
N PHE A 85 -16.84 19.65 -8.62
CA PHE A 85 -15.80 18.69 -8.25
C PHE A 85 -15.09 18.09 -9.48
N ALA A 86 -15.85 17.77 -10.54
CA ALA A 86 -15.33 17.26 -11.80
C ALA A 86 -14.40 18.28 -12.47
N ASP A 87 -14.87 19.52 -12.60
CA ASP A 87 -14.12 20.61 -13.24
C ASP A 87 -12.80 20.91 -12.48
N LYS A 88 -12.88 21.08 -11.17
CA LYS A 88 -11.71 21.38 -10.33
C LYS A 88 -10.62 20.30 -10.37
N ASN A 89 -10.98 19.03 -10.55
CA ASN A 89 -10.05 17.91 -10.49
C ASN A 89 -9.74 17.28 -11.87
N GLY A 90 -10.37 17.75 -12.95
CA GLY A 90 -10.23 17.19 -14.29
C GLY A 90 -10.78 15.77 -14.44
N TYR A 91 -11.84 15.45 -13.68
CA TYR A 91 -12.49 14.14 -13.74
C TYR A 91 -13.69 14.16 -14.69
N SER A 92 -14.04 12.98 -15.24
CA SER A 92 -15.36 12.80 -15.85
C SER A 92 -16.47 12.91 -14.79
N LEU A 93 -17.69 13.29 -15.21
CA LEU A 93 -18.84 13.38 -14.28
C LEU A 93 -19.12 12.05 -13.58
N GLU A 94 -19.01 10.92 -14.30
CA GLU A 94 -19.17 9.59 -13.70
C GLU A 94 -18.13 9.32 -12.64
N GLN A 95 -16.86 9.64 -12.93
CA GLN A 95 -15.76 9.46 -11.96
C GLN A 95 -15.96 10.35 -10.74
N ALA A 96 -16.36 11.61 -10.93
CA ALA A 96 -16.66 12.56 -9.84
C ALA A 96 -17.81 12.06 -8.98
N ALA A 97 -18.93 11.66 -9.61
CA ALA A 97 -20.10 11.13 -8.93
C ALA A 97 -19.77 9.87 -8.11
N ARG A 98 -18.96 8.98 -8.68
CA ARG A 98 -18.49 7.78 -7.98
C ARG A 98 -17.64 8.12 -6.77
N ILE A 99 -16.67 9.03 -6.88
CA ILE A 99 -15.78 9.43 -5.77
C ILE A 99 -16.64 10.03 -4.65
N LEU A 100 -17.44 11.04 -4.95
CA LEU A 100 -18.27 11.74 -3.96
C LEU A 100 -19.28 10.80 -3.29
N ARG A 101 -19.86 9.86 -4.03
CA ARG A 101 -20.76 8.84 -3.47
C ARG A 101 -20.06 7.98 -2.42
N TYR A 102 -18.84 7.51 -2.71
CA TYR A 102 -18.07 6.73 -1.74
C TYR A 102 -17.63 7.57 -0.54
N GLU A 103 -17.30 8.85 -0.72
CA GLU A 103 -17.02 9.78 0.39
C GLU A 103 -18.23 9.91 1.32
N CYS A 104 -19.47 10.05 0.77
CA CYS A 104 -20.68 10.05 1.57
C CYS A 104 -20.90 8.73 2.31
N PHE A 105 -20.64 7.58 1.67
CA PHE A 105 -20.74 6.28 2.33
C PHE A 105 -19.75 6.15 3.48
N PHE A 106 -18.50 6.58 3.29
CA PHE A 106 -17.50 6.56 4.36
C PHE A 106 -17.82 7.56 5.46
N LYS A 107 -18.41 8.70 5.12
CA LYS A 107 -18.91 9.64 6.12
C LYS A 107 -20.02 9.01 6.96
N ALA A 108 -21.02 8.36 6.36
CA ALA A 108 -22.08 7.66 7.08
C ALA A 108 -21.53 6.57 8.03
N LEU A 109 -20.48 5.84 7.59
CA LEU A 109 -19.79 4.84 8.41
C LEU A 109 -19.04 5.48 9.59
N SER A 110 -18.34 6.61 9.38
CA SER A 110 -17.59 7.30 10.42
C SER A 110 -18.48 8.01 11.42
N ASP A 111 -19.61 8.54 10.99
CA ASP A 111 -20.61 9.22 11.83
C ASP A 111 -21.47 8.22 12.62
N GLY A 112 -21.26 6.91 12.43
CA GLY A 112 -22.00 5.87 13.14
C GLY A 112 -23.44 5.66 12.66
N VAL A 113 -23.81 6.21 11.50
CA VAL A 113 -25.13 6.01 10.86
C VAL A 113 -25.35 4.54 10.52
N CYS A 114 -24.30 3.86 10.07
CA CYS A 114 -24.32 2.42 9.79
C CYS A 114 -22.96 1.77 10.08
N ASN A 115 -22.97 0.44 10.19
CA ASN A 115 -21.74 -0.34 10.38
C ASN A 115 -21.16 -0.83 9.05
N VAL A 116 -22.02 -1.02 8.04
CA VAL A 116 -21.71 -1.53 6.72
C VAL A 116 -22.65 -0.91 5.69
N VAL A 117 -22.17 -0.68 4.46
CA VAL A 117 -22.98 -0.19 3.35
C VAL A 117 -23.21 -1.31 2.34
N ALA A 118 -24.49 -1.58 2.04
CA ALA A 118 -24.92 -2.54 1.03
C ALA A 118 -25.22 -1.83 -0.29
N LEU A 119 -24.63 -2.32 -1.39
CA LEU A 119 -24.82 -1.79 -2.74
C LEU A 119 -25.51 -2.83 -3.62
N ALA A 120 -26.43 -2.39 -4.45
CA ALA A 120 -27.25 -3.25 -5.32
C ALA A 120 -26.56 -3.67 -6.64
N HIS A 121 -25.22 -3.67 -6.69
CA HIS A 121 -24.49 -4.21 -7.85
C HIS A 121 -24.86 -5.68 -8.07
N HIS A 122 -25.16 -6.03 -9.31
CA HIS A 122 -25.69 -7.34 -9.68
C HIS A 122 -24.81 -8.07 -10.72
N MET A 123 -25.22 -9.27 -11.14
CA MET A 123 -24.47 -10.13 -12.04
C MET A 123 -24.05 -9.44 -13.35
N SER A 124 -24.95 -8.65 -13.95
CA SER A 124 -24.63 -7.97 -15.22
C SER A 124 -23.55 -6.91 -15.01
N ASP A 125 -23.59 -6.11 -13.91
CA ASP A 125 -22.55 -5.12 -13.59
C ASP A 125 -21.20 -5.82 -13.39
N ASN A 126 -21.19 -7.01 -12.79
CA ASN A 126 -19.97 -7.77 -12.61
C ASN A 126 -19.41 -8.25 -13.96
N ALA A 127 -20.27 -8.82 -14.82
CA ALA A 127 -19.88 -9.26 -16.16
C ALA A 127 -19.33 -8.11 -17.01
N GLU A 128 -19.96 -6.92 -16.96
CA GLU A 128 -19.45 -5.70 -17.60
C GLU A 128 -18.05 -5.35 -17.09
N THR A 129 -17.86 -5.36 -15.78
CA THR A 129 -16.57 -5.02 -15.16
C THR A 129 -15.47 -6.00 -15.55
N VAL A 130 -15.77 -7.30 -15.56
CA VAL A 130 -14.82 -8.34 -15.98
C VAL A 130 -14.42 -8.14 -17.44
N LEU A 131 -15.39 -8.01 -18.33
CA LEU A 131 -15.15 -7.83 -19.77
C LEU A 131 -14.36 -6.54 -20.02
N PHE A 132 -14.76 -5.44 -19.40
CA PHE A 132 -14.06 -4.16 -19.53
C PHE A 132 -12.59 -4.26 -19.11
N ASN A 133 -12.31 -4.92 -17.99
CA ASN A 133 -10.96 -5.10 -17.49
C ASN A 133 -10.12 -6.00 -18.41
N VAL A 134 -10.69 -7.12 -18.86
CA VAL A 134 -10.01 -8.06 -19.77
C VAL A 134 -9.66 -7.37 -21.10
N LEU A 135 -10.61 -6.65 -21.68
CA LEU A 135 -10.41 -5.93 -22.95
C LEU A 135 -9.38 -4.78 -22.84
N ARG A 136 -9.18 -4.23 -21.66
CA ARG A 136 -8.12 -3.25 -21.39
C ARG A 136 -6.76 -3.88 -21.05
N GLY A 137 -6.63 -5.20 -21.10
CA GLY A 137 -5.39 -5.91 -20.85
C GLY A 137 -5.03 -6.00 -19.35
N SER A 138 -6.02 -6.01 -18.48
CA SER A 138 -5.78 -6.21 -17.06
C SER A 138 -5.12 -7.56 -16.76
N SER A 139 -4.33 -7.60 -15.68
CA SER A 139 -3.81 -8.86 -15.12
C SER A 139 -4.94 -9.74 -14.56
N ALA A 140 -4.60 -10.96 -14.11
CA ALA A 140 -5.53 -11.86 -13.44
C ALA A 140 -6.31 -11.15 -12.31
N THR A 141 -5.63 -10.37 -11.47
CA THR A 141 -6.27 -9.57 -10.41
C THR A 141 -7.34 -8.60 -10.93
N GLY A 142 -7.12 -7.98 -12.10
CA GLY A 142 -8.15 -7.14 -12.74
C GLY A 142 -9.31 -7.92 -13.31
N GLY A 143 -9.10 -9.20 -13.70
CA GLY A 143 -10.12 -10.12 -14.19
C GLY A 143 -11.06 -10.68 -13.11
N THR A 144 -10.76 -10.50 -11.83
CA THR A 144 -11.61 -10.99 -10.72
C THR A 144 -12.97 -10.29 -10.61
N GLY A 145 -13.19 -9.22 -11.38
CA GLY A 145 -14.43 -8.45 -11.33
C GLY A 145 -14.65 -7.72 -10.01
N MET A 146 -15.93 -7.58 -9.63
CA MET A 146 -16.31 -6.99 -8.35
C MET A 146 -16.24 -8.04 -7.24
N LYS A 147 -15.72 -7.63 -6.06
CA LYS A 147 -15.73 -8.48 -4.86
C LYS A 147 -17.05 -8.34 -4.10
N LYS A 148 -17.54 -9.45 -3.48
CA LYS A 148 -18.69 -9.43 -2.57
C LYS A 148 -18.52 -8.41 -1.46
N THR A 149 -17.29 -8.27 -0.95
CA THR A 149 -16.93 -7.31 0.08
C THR A 149 -15.73 -6.48 -0.35
N SER A 150 -15.66 -5.24 0.10
CA SER A 150 -14.52 -4.36 -0.14
C SER A 150 -14.30 -3.40 1.03
N TYR A 151 -13.15 -2.72 1.03
CA TYR A 151 -12.76 -1.77 2.09
C TYR A 151 -12.84 -2.40 3.49
N GLY A 152 -12.20 -3.57 3.65
CA GLY A 152 -12.19 -4.27 4.94
C GLY A 152 -13.58 -4.75 5.40
N GLY A 153 -14.47 -5.06 4.46
CA GLY A 153 -15.84 -5.50 4.76
C GLY A 153 -16.84 -4.36 5.02
N LYS A 154 -16.42 -3.09 4.87
CA LYS A 154 -17.31 -1.92 5.05
C LYS A 154 -18.33 -1.74 3.93
N ILE A 155 -18.04 -2.24 2.73
CA ILE A 155 -18.94 -2.23 1.58
C ILE A 155 -19.26 -3.66 1.20
N ILE A 156 -20.54 -4.00 1.05
CA ILE A 156 -21.01 -5.34 0.67
C ILE A 156 -21.93 -5.28 -0.55
N ARG A 157 -22.01 -6.37 -1.32
CA ARG A 157 -22.82 -6.48 -2.54
C ARG A 157 -23.67 -7.75 -2.53
N PRO A 158 -24.82 -7.72 -1.85
CA PRO A 158 -25.66 -8.93 -1.69
C PRO A 158 -26.22 -9.46 -3.01
N PHE A 159 -26.39 -8.60 -4.02
CA PHE A 159 -26.94 -8.97 -5.33
C PHE A 159 -25.90 -9.37 -6.37
N LEU A 160 -24.62 -9.46 -6.01
CA LEU A 160 -23.54 -9.65 -6.99
C LEU A 160 -23.71 -10.89 -7.89
N TYR A 161 -24.44 -11.89 -7.44
CA TYR A 161 -24.75 -13.13 -8.19
C TYR A 161 -26.21 -13.26 -8.58
N VAL A 162 -27.02 -12.22 -8.35
CA VAL A 162 -28.42 -12.15 -8.78
C VAL A 162 -28.46 -11.54 -10.18
N SER A 163 -29.23 -12.12 -11.09
CA SER A 163 -29.41 -11.59 -12.44
C SER A 163 -30.36 -10.39 -12.44
N LYS A 164 -30.22 -9.50 -13.44
CA LYS A 164 -31.14 -8.37 -13.61
C LYS A 164 -32.60 -8.82 -13.79
N ALA A 165 -32.83 -9.95 -14.49
CA ALA A 165 -34.16 -10.51 -14.66
C ALA A 165 -34.79 -10.89 -13.32
N GLU A 166 -34.04 -11.58 -12.45
CA GLU A 166 -34.53 -11.97 -11.11
C GLU A 166 -34.85 -10.74 -10.24
N ILE A 167 -34.10 -9.64 -10.36
CA ILE A 167 -34.38 -8.39 -9.64
C ILE A 167 -35.68 -7.76 -10.16
N LEU A 168 -35.86 -7.71 -11.48
CA LEU A 168 -37.09 -7.18 -12.10
C LEU A 168 -38.32 -7.99 -11.75
N ASP A 169 -38.22 -9.32 -11.79
CA ASP A 169 -39.31 -10.23 -11.42
C ASP A 169 -39.69 -10.01 -9.95
N TYR A 170 -38.68 -10.00 -9.06
CA TYR A 170 -38.88 -9.71 -7.63
C TYR A 170 -39.56 -8.35 -7.39
N SER A 171 -39.13 -7.33 -8.11
CA SER A 171 -39.73 -5.97 -7.99
C SER A 171 -41.16 -5.95 -8.44
N LYS A 172 -41.51 -6.65 -9.51
CA LYS A 172 -42.89 -6.78 -10.00
C LYS A 172 -43.76 -7.59 -9.04
N GLU A 173 -43.31 -8.75 -8.58
CA GLU A 173 -44.06 -9.60 -7.66
C GLU A 173 -44.37 -8.91 -6.34
N ASN A 174 -43.53 -8.00 -5.88
CA ASN A 174 -43.71 -7.25 -4.63
C ASN A 174 -44.20 -5.83 -4.85
N ASN A 175 -44.59 -5.43 -6.06
CA ASN A 175 -45.07 -4.09 -6.43
C ASN A 175 -44.12 -2.98 -5.90
N ILE A 176 -42.80 -3.14 -6.04
CA ILE A 176 -41.81 -2.19 -5.54
C ILE A 176 -41.78 -0.97 -6.45
N PRO A 177 -42.05 0.24 -5.92
CA PRO A 177 -41.96 1.47 -6.71
C PRO A 177 -40.49 1.84 -6.93
N PHE A 178 -40.18 2.34 -8.12
CA PHE A 178 -38.86 2.84 -8.49
C PHE A 178 -38.93 3.93 -9.55
N VAL A 179 -37.90 4.74 -9.65
CA VAL A 179 -37.73 5.76 -10.69
C VAL A 179 -36.96 5.15 -11.88
N GLU A 180 -37.48 5.38 -13.10
CA GLU A 180 -36.75 5.04 -14.31
C GLU A 180 -35.72 6.12 -14.60
N ASP A 181 -34.45 5.74 -14.70
CA ASP A 181 -33.35 6.66 -14.98
C ASP A 181 -33.14 6.79 -16.50
N GLU A 182 -33.66 7.87 -17.08
CA GLU A 182 -33.54 8.18 -18.51
C GLU A 182 -32.08 8.50 -18.94
N THR A 183 -31.18 8.78 -17.99
CA THR A 183 -29.80 9.26 -18.28
C THR A 183 -28.74 8.17 -18.40
N ASN A 184 -29.10 6.90 -18.38
CA ASN A 184 -28.16 5.77 -18.56
C ASN A 184 -27.40 5.78 -19.91
N ALA A 185 -27.59 6.79 -20.75
CA ALA A 185 -27.10 6.83 -22.12
C ALA A 185 -25.71 7.46 -22.32
N ASP A 186 -25.22 8.37 -21.44
CA ASP A 186 -24.17 9.31 -21.87
C ASP A 186 -22.82 9.31 -21.13
N PHE A 187 -22.66 8.66 -19.96
CA PHE A 187 -21.54 8.97 -19.08
C PHE A 187 -20.23 8.17 -19.27
N ASP A 188 -20.25 6.96 -19.85
CA ASP A 188 -19.04 6.22 -20.25
C ASP A 188 -19.31 5.51 -21.58
N TYR A 189 -18.92 6.12 -22.68
CA TYR A 189 -19.17 5.60 -24.02
C TYR A 189 -18.74 4.12 -24.15
N THR A 190 -17.60 3.73 -23.58
CA THR A 190 -17.07 2.38 -23.71
C THR A 190 -17.85 1.38 -22.84
N ARG A 191 -18.20 1.73 -21.61
CA ARG A 191 -18.97 0.87 -20.69
C ARG A 191 -20.41 0.74 -21.18
N ASN A 192 -21.00 1.83 -21.62
CA ASN A 192 -22.33 1.84 -22.23
C ASN A 192 -22.37 1.00 -23.52
N ALA A 193 -21.32 1.08 -24.35
CA ALA A 193 -21.21 0.24 -25.55
C ALA A 193 -21.16 -1.25 -25.18
N LEU A 194 -20.42 -1.65 -24.11
CA LEU A 194 -20.44 -3.02 -23.62
C LEU A 194 -21.83 -3.46 -23.17
N ARG A 195 -22.51 -2.66 -22.35
CA ARG A 195 -23.84 -2.93 -21.80
C ARG A 195 -24.91 -3.03 -22.88
N LEU A 196 -24.96 -2.05 -23.79
CA LEU A 196 -26.09 -1.88 -24.72
C LEU A 196 -25.87 -2.60 -26.07
N LYS A 197 -24.62 -2.85 -26.46
CA LYS A 197 -24.30 -3.44 -27.78
C LYS A 197 -23.61 -4.78 -27.68
N VAL A 198 -22.52 -4.89 -26.90
CA VAL A 198 -21.66 -6.07 -26.94
C VAL A 198 -22.26 -7.25 -26.14
N ILE A 199 -22.62 -7.00 -24.88
CA ILE A 199 -23.18 -8.06 -24.01
C ILE A 199 -24.48 -8.65 -24.60
N PRO A 200 -25.42 -7.85 -25.13
CA PRO A 200 -26.61 -8.39 -25.78
C PRO A 200 -26.29 -9.29 -26.97
N GLU A 201 -25.31 -8.95 -27.82
CA GLU A 201 -24.90 -9.81 -28.93
C GLU A 201 -24.24 -11.10 -28.44
N ILE A 202 -23.40 -11.03 -27.39
CA ILE A 202 -22.85 -12.23 -26.76
C ILE A 202 -23.98 -13.14 -26.22
N LYS A 203 -25.01 -12.57 -25.59
CA LYS A 203 -26.14 -13.31 -25.02
C LYS A 203 -27.01 -14.00 -26.09
N LYS A 204 -27.08 -13.47 -27.31
CA LYS A 204 -27.76 -14.17 -28.42
C LYS A 204 -27.07 -15.48 -28.78
N LEU A 205 -25.73 -15.51 -28.71
CA LEU A 205 -24.93 -16.72 -29.00
C LEU A 205 -24.80 -17.61 -27.75
N PHE A 206 -24.67 -17.03 -26.60
CA PHE A 206 -24.47 -17.68 -25.30
C PHE A 206 -25.44 -17.12 -24.26
N PRO A 207 -26.68 -17.64 -24.16
CA PRO A 207 -27.69 -17.09 -23.23
C PRO A 207 -27.25 -17.04 -21.76
N GLY A 208 -26.33 -17.91 -21.35
CA GLY A 208 -25.76 -17.97 -20.00
C GLY A 208 -24.47 -17.18 -19.80
N ALA A 209 -24.07 -16.31 -20.73
CA ALA A 209 -22.76 -15.64 -20.75
C ALA A 209 -22.45 -14.85 -19.46
N GLU A 210 -23.39 -14.04 -18.95
CA GLU A 210 -23.19 -13.25 -17.73
C GLU A 210 -22.88 -14.16 -16.53
N ARG A 211 -23.61 -15.25 -16.40
CA ARG A 211 -23.37 -16.25 -15.34
C ARG A 211 -22.03 -16.96 -15.51
N ALA A 212 -21.66 -17.29 -16.74
CA ALA A 212 -20.38 -17.93 -17.04
C ALA A 212 -19.19 -17.01 -16.74
N ILE A 213 -19.28 -15.73 -17.14
CA ILE A 213 -18.27 -14.69 -16.85
C ILE A 213 -18.16 -14.48 -15.35
N THR A 214 -19.27 -14.39 -14.64
CA THR A 214 -19.28 -14.19 -13.18
C THR A 214 -18.65 -15.38 -12.45
N ARG A 215 -18.94 -16.62 -12.84
CA ARG A 215 -18.30 -17.83 -12.27
C ARG A 215 -16.81 -17.88 -12.55
N PHE A 216 -16.40 -17.52 -13.75
CA PHE A 216 -14.97 -17.42 -14.09
C PHE A 216 -14.27 -16.40 -13.19
N ALA A 217 -14.86 -15.22 -13.00
CA ALA A 217 -14.31 -14.18 -12.12
C ALA A 217 -14.26 -14.65 -10.65
N GLU A 218 -15.24 -15.42 -10.18
CA GLU A 218 -15.25 -15.98 -8.83
C GLU A 218 -14.13 -16.99 -8.61
N THR A 219 -13.92 -17.89 -9.56
CA THR A 219 -12.80 -18.85 -9.51
C THR A 219 -11.46 -18.11 -9.48
N LEU A 220 -11.30 -17.15 -10.39
CA LEU A 220 -10.09 -16.34 -10.46
C LEU A 220 -9.85 -15.53 -9.18
N ASN A 221 -10.92 -15.04 -8.53
CA ASN A 221 -10.81 -14.34 -7.26
C ASN A 221 -10.32 -15.27 -6.14
N SER A 222 -10.81 -16.50 -6.09
CA SER A 222 -10.36 -17.50 -5.11
C SER A 222 -8.87 -17.80 -5.26
N ASP A 223 -8.40 -18.00 -6.49
CA ASP A 223 -6.98 -18.21 -6.78
C ASP A 223 -6.14 -16.98 -6.42
N ASP A 224 -6.64 -15.78 -6.72
CA ASP A 224 -5.97 -14.51 -6.41
C ASP A 224 -5.86 -14.29 -4.90
N GLU A 225 -6.90 -14.57 -4.14
CA GLU A 225 -6.89 -14.46 -2.67
C GLU A 225 -5.89 -15.44 -2.04
N TYR A 226 -5.80 -16.66 -2.56
CA TYR A 226 -4.79 -17.61 -2.10
C TYR A 226 -3.37 -17.09 -2.37
N LEU A 227 -3.11 -16.59 -3.58
CA LEU A 227 -1.81 -16.04 -3.93
C LEU A 227 -1.47 -14.78 -3.10
N TYR A 228 -2.45 -13.93 -2.78
CA TYR A 228 -2.26 -12.80 -1.87
C TYR A 228 -1.91 -13.28 -0.45
N SER A 229 -2.56 -14.32 0.04
CA SER A 229 -2.25 -14.90 1.36
C SER A 229 -0.82 -15.45 1.47
N LEU A 230 -0.28 -15.98 0.37
CA LEU A 230 1.12 -16.39 0.26
C LEU A 230 2.06 -15.17 0.19
N ALA A 231 1.65 -14.15 -0.55
CA ALA A 231 2.43 -12.92 -0.74
C ALA A 231 2.60 -12.12 0.56
N GLU A 232 1.56 -12.04 1.40
CA GLU A 232 1.62 -11.39 2.73
C GLU A 232 2.65 -12.06 3.65
N LYS A 233 2.88 -13.36 3.49
CA LYS A 233 3.86 -14.13 4.27
C LYS A 233 5.26 -14.14 3.63
N ALA A 234 5.38 -13.68 2.40
CA ALA A 234 6.61 -13.78 1.63
C ALA A 234 7.65 -12.70 1.97
N PHE A 235 7.29 -11.65 2.67
CA PHE A 235 8.19 -10.56 3.02
C PHE A 235 8.20 -10.28 4.52
N LYS A 236 9.25 -9.58 4.97
CA LYS A 236 9.37 -9.09 6.35
C LYS A 236 9.50 -7.58 6.35
N LYS A 237 8.86 -6.94 7.32
CA LYS A 237 9.04 -5.51 7.59
C LYS A 237 10.07 -5.34 8.70
N GLU A 238 11.08 -4.52 8.45
CA GLU A 238 12.10 -4.13 9.43
C GLU A 238 12.22 -2.61 9.41
N ASN A 239 11.72 -1.96 10.45
CA ASN A 239 11.57 -0.51 10.50
C ASN A 239 10.77 -0.01 9.28
N ASP A 240 11.35 0.93 8.50
CA ASP A 240 10.72 1.49 7.29
C ASP A 240 11.10 0.73 6.01
N LYS A 241 11.59 -0.50 6.10
CA LYS A 241 12.09 -1.31 4.98
C LYS A 241 11.37 -2.64 4.92
N TYR A 242 11.22 -3.16 3.70
CA TYR A 242 10.61 -4.46 3.41
C TYR A 242 11.64 -5.36 2.75
N ILE A 243 11.87 -6.52 3.33
CA ILE A 243 12.80 -7.54 2.82
C ILE A 243 11.99 -8.62 2.14
N LEU A 244 12.13 -8.73 0.83
CA LEU A 244 11.41 -9.67 -0.03
C LEU A 244 12.39 -10.65 -0.67
N PRO A 245 12.34 -11.95 -0.33
CA PRO A 245 13.03 -13.00 -1.09
C PRO A 245 12.49 -13.09 -2.52
N LEU A 246 13.36 -13.33 -3.50
CA LEU A 246 12.98 -13.51 -4.90
C LEU A 246 12.92 -14.98 -5.33
N GLU A 247 13.10 -15.92 -4.39
CA GLU A 247 12.94 -17.35 -4.61
C GLU A 247 11.52 -17.76 -5.01
N PRO A 248 10.45 -17.21 -4.37
CA PRO A 248 9.08 -17.59 -4.72
C PRO A 248 8.75 -17.30 -6.19
N ALA A 249 7.76 -18.03 -6.71
CA ALA A 249 7.28 -17.83 -8.07
C ALA A 249 6.75 -16.42 -8.32
N TYR A 250 6.89 -15.94 -9.56
CA TYR A 250 6.47 -14.61 -9.97
C TYR A 250 5.05 -14.19 -9.49
N PRO A 251 4.00 -15.07 -9.52
CA PRO A 251 2.68 -14.67 -9.04
C PRO A 251 2.63 -14.26 -7.56
N VAL A 252 3.48 -14.84 -6.72
CA VAL A 252 3.59 -14.49 -5.30
C VAL A 252 4.40 -13.21 -5.13
N VAL A 253 5.59 -13.15 -5.74
CA VAL A 253 6.46 -11.98 -5.65
C VAL A 253 5.79 -10.73 -6.19
N SER A 254 5.06 -10.83 -7.32
CA SER A 254 4.36 -9.69 -7.91
C SER A 254 3.31 -9.09 -6.97
N ARG A 255 2.57 -9.93 -6.24
CA ARG A 255 1.59 -9.48 -5.25
C ARG A 255 2.25 -8.91 -4.00
N ALA A 256 3.34 -9.53 -3.53
CA ALA A 256 4.12 -8.99 -2.42
C ALA A 256 4.65 -7.58 -2.73
N VAL A 257 5.18 -7.37 -3.94
CA VAL A 257 5.61 -6.03 -4.39
C VAL A 257 4.45 -5.04 -4.38
N ILE A 258 3.25 -5.43 -4.84
CA ILE A 258 2.07 -4.57 -4.82
C ILE A 258 1.64 -4.22 -3.39
N ILE A 259 1.64 -5.18 -2.47
CA ILE A 259 1.33 -4.94 -1.05
C ILE A 259 2.33 -3.94 -0.47
N ILE A 260 3.62 -4.19 -0.65
CA ILE A 260 4.69 -3.33 -0.14
C ILE A 260 4.58 -1.91 -0.72
N LEU A 261 4.31 -1.77 -2.02
CA LEU A 261 4.13 -0.46 -2.66
C LEU A 261 2.99 0.33 -2.01
N LYS A 262 1.86 -0.32 -1.73
CA LYS A 262 0.71 0.31 -1.05
C LYS A 262 1.06 0.74 0.37
N GLU A 263 1.76 -0.09 1.14
CA GLU A 263 2.23 0.27 2.49
C GLU A 263 3.24 1.42 2.48
N LEU A 264 4.00 1.59 1.39
CA LEU A 264 4.90 2.72 1.15
C LEU A 264 4.18 3.96 0.56
N GLY A 265 2.84 3.94 0.44
CA GLY A 265 2.03 5.06 -0.03
C GLY A 265 1.89 5.17 -1.55
N VAL A 266 2.21 4.12 -2.30
CA VAL A 266 2.03 4.04 -3.77
C VAL A 266 0.78 3.22 -4.08
N GLU A 267 -0.39 3.86 -4.05
CA GLU A 267 -1.67 3.14 -4.19
C GLU A 267 -2.04 2.81 -5.65
N LYS A 268 -1.83 3.75 -6.60
CA LYS A 268 -2.33 3.66 -7.99
C LYS A 268 -1.29 3.96 -9.06
N ASP A 269 -0.15 4.53 -8.71
CA ASP A 269 0.82 5.07 -9.66
C ASP A 269 1.83 4.03 -10.18
N TYR A 270 1.63 2.74 -9.91
CA TYR A 270 2.50 1.67 -10.38
C TYR A 270 1.92 0.97 -11.62
N GLN A 271 2.81 0.50 -12.48
CA GLN A 271 2.50 -0.29 -13.68
C GLN A 271 3.09 -1.70 -13.56
N LYS A 272 2.64 -2.63 -14.39
CA LYS A 272 3.20 -3.98 -14.49
C LYS A 272 4.72 -3.95 -14.68
N SER A 273 5.22 -3.05 -15.52
CA SER A 273 6.65 -2.87 -15.77
C SER A 273 7.48 -2.59 -14.50
N HIS A 274 6.92 -1.88 -13.53
CA HIS A 274 7.59 -1.64 -12.24
C HIS A 274 7.75 -2.94 -11.44
N VAL A 275 6.71 -3.76 -11.41
CA VAL A 275 6.71 -5.07 -10.72
C VAL A 275 7.68 -6.02 -11.41
N ASP A 276 7.63 -6.08 -12.74
CA ASP A 276 8.52 -6.90 -13.56
C ASP A 276 10.00 -6.51 -13.35
N ALA A 277 10.30 -5.20 -13.27
CA ALA A 277 11.64 -4.71 -13.01
C ALA A 277 12.16 -5.11 -11.63
N VAL A 278 11.31 -5.09 -10.60
CA VAL A 278 11.68 -5.59 -9.26
C VAL A 278 11.97 -7.08 -9.28
N TYR A 279 11.12 -7.88 -9.93
CA TYR A 279 11.32 -9.33 -10.04
C TYR A 279 12.59 -9.68 -10.84
N ALA A 280 12.88 -8.92 -11.89
CA ALA A 280 14.09 -9.11 -12.71
C ALA A 280 15.39 -8.87 -11.93
N LEU A 281 15.36 -8.20 -10.76
CA LEU A 281 16.52 -8.03 -9.91
C LEU A 281 17.12 -9.35 -9.44
N LYS A 282 16.38 -10.46 -9.44
CA LYS A 282 16.90 -11.79 -9.08
C LYS A 282 18.11 -12.20 -9.92
N ASN A 283 18.15 -11.79 -11.18
CA ASN A 283 19.19 -12.11 -12.14
C ASN A 283 20.36 -11.10 -12.12
N ASN A 284 20.31 -10.11 -11.25
CA ASN A 284 21.28 -9.02 -11.20
C ASN A 284 22.30 -9.20 -10.07
N ILE A 285 23.44 -8.52 -10.21
CA ILE A 285 24.49 -8.45 -9.18
C ILE A 285 23.97 -7.62 -7.99
N GLY A 286 24.43 -7.94 -6.78
CA GLY A 286 24.08 -7.20 -5.57
C GLY A 286 24.36 -5.70 -5.66
N GLY A 287 23.46 -4.89 -5.14
CA GLY A 287 23.51 -3.43 -5.20
C GLY A 287 22.86 -2.80 -6.43
N LYS A 288 22.35 -3.61 -7.38
CA LYS A 288 21.49 -3.09 -8.46
C LYS A 288 20.19 -2.58 -7.90
N GLU A 289 19.74 -1.40 -8.34
CA GLU A 289 18.50 -0.77 -7.87
C GLU A 289 17.53 -0.46 -9.01
N VAL A 290 16.26 -0.42 -8.66
CA VAL A 290 15.13 0.03 -9.50
C VAL A 290 14.42 1.15 -8.75
N THR A 291 14.23 2.28 -9.42
CA THR A 291 13.43 3.39 -8.89
C THR A 291 11.97 3.17 -9.25
N LEU A 292 11.11 3.32 -8.28
CA LEU A 292 9.66 3.14 -8.34
C LEU A 292 8.96 4.48 -8.05
N PRO A 293 7.66 4.62 -8.33
CA PRO A 293 6.94 5.87 -8.09
C PRO A 293 7.04 6.36 -6.63
N LYS A 294 6.84 7.66 -6.43
CA LYS A 294 6.85 8.36 -5.13
C LYS A 294 8.13 8.14 -4.31
N GLY A 295 9.29 8.02 -5.00
CA GLY A 295 10.58 7.88 -4.34
C GLY A 295 10.84 6.53 -3.69
N VAL A 296 10.01 5.52 -3.98
CA VAL A 296 10.29 4.15 -3.56
C VAL A 296 11.44 3.56 -4.36
N VAL A 297 12.32 2.81 -3.72
CA VAL A 297 13.47 2.15 -4.34
C VAL A 297 13.48 0.68 -3.95
N ALA A 298 13.75 -0.17 -4.92
CA ALA A 298 14.00 -1.60 -4.73
C ALA A 298 15.47 -1.90 -5.00
N VAL A 299 16.20 -2.50 -4.05
CA VAL A 299 17.64 -2.78 -4.16
C VAL A 299 17.91 -4.26 -3.95
N LYS A 300 18.70 -4.88 -4.83
CA LYS A 300 19.16 -6.27 -4.67
C LYS A 300 20.19 -6.35 -3.56
N GLU A 301 19.89 -7.12 -2.51
CA GLU A 301 20.81 -7.42 -1.38
C GLU A 301 20.87 -8.93 -1.13
N GLY A 302 21.97 -9.55 -1.51
CA GLY A 302 22.10 -11.02 -1.45
C GLY A 302 21.03 -11.71 -2.29
N GLU A 303 20.26 -12.62 -1.70
CA GLU A 303 19.15 -13.32 -2.35
C GLU A 303 17.82 -12.57 -2.25
N ASN A 304 17.79 -11.41 -1.56
CA ASN A 304 16.61 -10.64 -1.33
C ASN A 304 16.59 -9.34 -2.16
N VAL A 305 15.42 -8.75 -2.26
CA VAL A 305 15.23 -7.35 -2.62
C VAL A 305 14.73 -6.59 -1.41
N VAL A 306 15.33 -5.44 -1.13
CA VAL A 306 14.90 -4.53 -0.07
C VAL A 306 14.18 -3.36 -0.71
N LEU A 307 12.91 -3.16 -0.34
CA LEU A 307 12.11 -2.03 -0.78
C LEU A 307 11.94 -1.03 0.37
N TYR A 308 12.14 0.26 0.06
CA TYR A 308 11.98 1.34 1.02
C TYR A 308 11.71 2.66 0.30
N LYS A 309 11.13 3.62 1.02
CA LYS A 309 11.01 4.98 0.51
C LYS A 309 12.32 5.71 0.75
N ARG A 310 12.94 6.22 -0.32
CA ARG A 310 14.13 7.06 -0.18
C ARG A 310 13.71 8.34 0.54
N ALA A 311 14.22 8.56 1.73
CA ALA A 311 13.99 9.83 2.41
C ALA A 311 14.57 10.95 1.56
N GLU A 312 13.80 11.99 1.31
CA GLU A 312 14.30 13.29 0.86
C GLU A 312 14.99 13.96 2.07
N LEU A 313 16.10 13.38 2.49
CA LEU A 313 16.91 14.02 3.51
C LEU A 313 17.64 15.18 2.85
N PRO A 314 17.50 16.40 3.33
CA PRO A 314 18.54 17.38 3.12
C PRO A 314 19.83 16.71 3.61
N ILE A 315 20.88 16.70 2.79
CA ILE A 315 22.20 16.22 3.19
C ILE A 315 22.74 17.26 4.18
N ILE A 316 22.22 17.24 5.40
CA ILE A 316 22.85 17.92 6.53
C ILE A 316 24.08 17.08 6.80
N LYS A 317 25.24 17.56 6.37
CA LYS A 317 26.54 17.00 6.68
C LYS A 317 26.83 17.32 8.14
N GLU A 318 26.18 16.58 9.04
CA GLU A 318 26.49 16.67 10.46
C GLU A 318 27.96 16.29 10.65
N ARG A 319 28.68 17.13 11.35
CA ARG A 319 30.08 16.93 11.72
C ARG A 319 30.23 17.28 13.19
N GLU A 320 30.57 16.29 14.01
CA GLU A 320 30.81 16.46 15.43
C GLU A 320 32.30 16.37 15.71
N PRO A 321 32.91 17.34 16.39
CA PRO A 321 34.31 17.25 16.80
C PRO A 321 34.54 16.00 17.65
N PHE A 322 35.59 15.23 17.32
CA PHE A 322 35.98 14.10 18.15
C PHE A 322 36.49 14.57 19.51
N LYS A 323 35.97 14.00 20.58
CA LYS A 323 36.38 14.21 21.96
C LYS A 323 36.31 12.91 22.76
N LEU A 324 37.15 12.82 23.82
CA LEU A 324 37.01 11.76 24.80
C LEU A 324 35.71 11.91 25.59
N GLY A 325 35.12 10.78 25.99
CA GLY A 325 33.83 10.73 26.66
C GLY A 325 32.72 10.27 25.70
N LYS A 326 31.50 10.74 25.96
CA LYS A 326 30.31 10.40 25.18
C LYS A 326 30.01 11.47 24.15
N THR A 327 29.70 11.05 22.94
CA THR A 327 29.24 11.93 21.86
C THR A 327 28.00 11.27 21.22
N LEU A 328 26.91 11.99 21.13
CA LEU A 328 25.72 11.55 20.39
C LEU A 328 25.87 12.03 18.95
N PHE A 329 25.82 11.08 18.00
CA PHE A 329 25.83 11.35 16.57
C PHE A 329 24.70 10.58 15.92
N LYS A 330 23.63 11.27 15.47
CA LYS A 330 22.37 10.69 15.06
C LYS A 330 21.77 9.81 16.18
N ASP A 331 21.52 8.52 15.88
CA ASP A 331 21.00 7.50 16.79
C ASP A 331 22.10 6.67 17.48
N LEU A 332 23.39 7.06 17.30
CA LEU A 332 24.52 6.38 17.88
C LEU A 332 25.12 7.20 19.04
N GLU A 333 25.14 6.61 20.23
CA GLU A 333 26.00 7.07 21.33
C GLU A 333 27.40 6.48 21.10
N ILE A 334 28.38 7.35 20.78
CA ILE A 334 29.77 7.00 20.53
C ILE A 334 30.56 7.29 21.80
N ILE A 335 31.25 6.27 22.33
CA ILE A 335 31.95 6.36 23.60
C ILE A 335 33.44 6.14 23.34
N ALA A 336 34.28 7.12 23.72
CA ALA A 336 35.75 7.06 23.59
C ALA A 336 36.39 7.20 24.97
N GLU A 337 37.07 6.15 25.44
CA GLU A 337 37.63 6.06 26.80
C GLU A 337 39.14 5.78 26.72
N LYS A 338 39.96 6.43 27.56
CA LYS A 338 41.34 6.07 27.73
C LYS A 338 41.46 4.75 28.52
N VAL A 339 42.25 3.83 28.04
CA VAL A 339 42.48 2.52 28.68
C VAL A 339 43.95 2.28 28.91
N SER A 340 44.29 1.44 29.90
CA SER A 340 45.65 1.02 30.20
C SER A 340 46.07 -0.17 29.35
N GLU A 341 47.39 -0.35 29.13
CA GLU A 341 47.97 -1.54 28.44
C GLU A 341 47.52 -2.87 29.06
N LYS A 342 47.37 -2.92 30.39
CA LYS A 342 46.96 -4.13 31.11
C LYS A 342 45.52 -4.56 30.80
N GLU A 343 44.66 -3.63 30.32
CA GLU A 343 43.30 -3.95 29.89
C GLU A 343 43.31 -4.58 28.50
N ILE A 344 44.28 -4.25 27.63
CA ILE A 344 44.36 -4.75 26.27
C ILE A 344 44.78 -6.22 26.23
N GLU A 345 45.69 -6.63 27.13
CA GLU A 345 46.16 -8.04 27.21
C GLU A 345 45.03 -9.04 27.53
N LYS A 346 43.90 -8.56 28.07
CA LYS A 346 42.73 -9.35 28.43
C LYS A 346 41.63 -9.40 27.35
N ILE A 347 41.82 -8.66 26.24
CA ILE A 347 40.76 -8.52 25.22
C ILE A 347 40.89 -9.63 24.19
N LYS A 348 39.87 -10.49 24.12
CA LYS A 348 39.66 -11.36 22.96
C LYS A 348 39.01 -10.56 21.84
N PRO A 349 39.48 -10.66 20.58
CA PRO A 349 38.81 -10.00 19.46
C PRO A 349 37.42 -10.63 19.26
N GLU A 350 36.37 -9.93 19.69
CA GLU A 350 35.01 -10.31 19.35
C GLU A 350 34.57 -9.52 18.11
N ALA A 351 33.97 -10.20 17.15
CA ALA A 351 33.38 -9.56 15.97
C ALA A 351 32.28 -8.58 16.39
N GLY A 352 32.42 -7.29 16.05
CA GLY A 352 31.53 -6.23 16.44
C GLY A 352 31.84 -5.55 17.79
N GLY A 353 33.04 -5.80 18.34
CA GLY A 353 33.52 -5.25 19.61
C GLY A 353 34.07 -3.82 19.49
N ALA A 354 34.62 -3.34 20.61
CA ALA A 354 35.24 -2.03 20.67
C ALA A 354 36.51 -1.95 19.80
N LEU A 355 36.75 -0.79 19.21
CA LEU A 355 37.97 -0.48 18.43
C LEU A 355 38.98 0.18 19.33
N TYR A 356 40.27 -0.11 19.13
CA TYR A 356 41.36 0.40 19.96
C TYR A 356 42.42 1.07 19.09
N PHE A 357 42.82 2.29 19.43
CA PHE A 357 43.82 3.02 18.64
C PHE A 357 44.69 3.93 19.50
N ASP A 358 45.81 4.35 18.91
CA ASP A 358 46.74 5.28 19.48
C ASP A 358 46.26 6.74 19.33
N LEU A 359 45.91 7.38 20.44
CA LEU A 359 45.43 8.74 20.45
C LEU A 359 46.48 9.77 19.99
N ASP A 360 47.76 9.49 20.27
CA ASP A 360 48.86 10.40 19.93
C ASP A 360 49.10 10.44 18.41
N LYS A 361 48.69 9.39 17.69
CA LYS A 361 48.71 9.32 16.21
C LYS A 361 47.48 9.91 15.55
N LEU A 362 46.42 10.18 16.31
CA LEU A 362 45.22 10.78 15.75
C LEU A 362 45.43 12.30 15.59
N PRO A 363 45.34 12.86 14.38
CA PRO A 363 45.49 14.31 14.16
C PRO A 363 44.43 15.14 14.91
N LYS A 364 44.88 16.25 15.47
CA LYS A 364 43.92 17.21 16.07
C LYS A 364 42.93 17.75 15.02
N GLY A 365 41.66 17.92 15.42
CA GLY A 365 40.62 18.42 14.55
C GLY A 365 39.93 17.34 13.71
N CYS A 366 40.10 16.05 14.07
CA CYS A 366 39.24 14.98 13.53
C CYS A 366 37.79 15.19 13.94
N VAL A 367 36.88 14.80 13.04
CA VAL A 367 35.44 14.88 13.23
C VAL A 367 34.77 13.53 13.00
N LEU A 368 33.68 13.30 13.71
CA LEU A 368 32.72 12.24 13.43
C LEU A 368 31.77 12.77 12.35
N ARG A 369 31.62 12.02 11.27
CA ARG A 369 30.72 12.34 10.16
C ARG A 369 30.34 11.11 9.38
N THR A 370 29.34 11.19 8.53
CA THR A 370 29.09 10.16 7.53
C THR A 370 30.14 10.19 6.42
N ARG A 371 30.30 9.06 5.72
CA ARG A 371 31.19 8.93 4.57
C ARG A 371 30.95 10.04 3.53
N GLU A 372 32.03 10.55 2.94
CA GLU A 372 31.98 11.49 1.81
C GLU A 372 32.65 10.91 0.55
N THR A 373 32.27 11.46 -0.60
CA THR A 373 32.93 11.12 -1.87
C THR A 373 34.39 11.56 -1.85
N GLY A 374 35.30 10.66 -2.22
CA GLY A 374 36.72 10.89 -2.23
C GLY A 374 37.43 10.56 -0.91
N ASP A 375 36.71 9.96 0.08
CA ASP A 375 37.32 9.48 1.31
C ASP A 375 38.32 8.34 1.03
N GLU A 376 39.47 8.40 1.69
CA GLU A 376 40.56 7.46 1.60
C GLU A 376 40.79 6.75 2.94
N TYR A 377 41.11 5.46 2.88
CA TYR A 377 41.34 4.61 4.04
C TYR A 377 42.57 3.77 3.86
N THR A 378 43.48 3.78 4.84
CA THR A 378 44.72 2.98 4.83
C THR A 378 44.50 1.67 5.61
N LYS A 379 44.50 0.54 4.89
CA LYS A 379 44.29 -0.80 5.46
C LYS A 379 45.48 -1.29 6.26
N PHE A 380 45.26 -2.21 7.21
CA PHE A 380 46.33 -3.00 7.80
C PHE A 380 46.98 -3.86 6.73
N GLY A 381 48.32 -3.95 6.76
CA GLY A 381 49.11 -4.73 5.80
C GLY A 381 49.34 -4.06 4.45
N GLY A 382 48.94 -2.83 4.23
CA GLY A 382 49.37 -2.02 3.12
C GLY A 382 48.34 -1.37 2.23
N GLY A 383 48.69 -0.18 1.80
CA GLY A 383 48.02 0.59 0.73
C GLY A 383 46.81 1.37 1.17
N THR A 384 46.73 2.60 0.67
CA THR A 384 45.55 3.47 0.77
C THR A 384 44.58 3.16 -0.38
N VAL A 385 43.32 2.98 -0.04
CA VAL A 385 42.25 2.70 -1.00
C VAL A 385 41.11 3.70 -0.78
N SER A 386 40.26 3.90 -1.81
CA SER A 386 39.05 4.66 -1.57
C SER A 386 38.16 3.94 -0.54
N LEU A 387 37.57 4.70 0.38
CA LEU A 387 36.65 4.14 1.39
C LEU A 387 35.48 3.38 0.73
N LYS A 388 35.01 3.84 -0.42
CA LYS A 388 33.98 3.16 -1.21
C LYS A 388 34.41 1.73 -1.60
N LYS A 389 35.68 1.55 -2.04
CA LYS A 389 36.22 0.24 -2.39
C LYS A 389 36.33 -0.64 -1.14
N TYR A 390 36.88 -0.10 -0.05
CA TYR A 390 36.99 -0.80 1.23
C TYR A 390 35.64 -1.35 1.72
N LEU A 391 34.59 -0.49 1.75
CA LEU A 391 33.24 -0.92 2.13
C LEU A 391 32.62 -1.92 1.16
N THR A 392 33.02 -1.90 -0.12
CA THR A 392 32.58 -2.89 -1.10
C THR A 392 33.24 -4.26 -0.83
N ASP A 393 34.52 -4.27 -0.54
CA ASP A 393 35.28 -5.48 -0.18
C ASP A 393 34.70 -6.14 1.09
N LEU A 394 34.22 -5.33 2.05
CA LEU A 394 33.49 -5.78 3.24
C LEU A 394 32.02 -6.18 2.98
N LYS A 395 31.58 -6.17 1.72
CA LYS A 395 30.20 -6.49 1.32
C LYS A 395 29.13 -5.62 2.01
N VAL A 396 29.48 -4.38 2.41
CA VAL A 396 28.50 -3.44 2.98
C VAL A 396 27.46 -3.08 1.91
N PRO A 397 26.16 -3.22 2.19
CA PRO A 397 25.11 -2.85 1.27
C PRO A 397 25.22 -1.40 0.80
N LYS A 398 24.87 -1.11 -0.47
CA LYS A 398 25.02 0.22 -1.09
C LYS A 398 24.37 1.31 -0.23
N ARG A 399 23.16 1.06 0.29
CA ARG A 399 22.40 2.00 1.13
C ARG A 399 23.12 2.36 2.44
N LEU A 400 23.81 1.40 3.06
CA LEU A 400 24.52 1.58 4.33
C LEU A 400 25.90 2.23 4.16
N LYS A 401 26.45 2.22 2.93
CA LYS A 401 27.75 2.87 2.69
C LYS A 401 27.69 4.37 2.91
N ASP A 402 26.60 5.01 2.49
CA ASP A 402 26.45 6.47 2.64
C ASP A 402 26.06 6.88 4.07
N GLU A 403 25.52 5.95 4.84
CA GLU A 403 25.20 6.10 6.27
C GLU A 403 26.40 5.75 7.20
N THR A 404 27.46 5.15 6.65
CA THR A 404 28.61 4.71 7.45
C THR A 404 29.26 5.88 8.16
N VAL A 405 29.33 5.82 9.49
CA VAL A 405 29.96 6.85 10.32
C VAL A 405 31.45 6.60 10.40
N VAL A 406 32.22 7.64 10.23
CA VAL A 406 33.69 7.61 10.23
C VAL A 406 34.27 8.69 11.14
N LEU A 407 35.45 8.40 11.69
CA LEU A 407 36.32 9.40 12.31
C LEU A 407 37.31 9.84 11.26
N ALA A 408 37.25 11.09 10.82
CA ALA A 408 38.04 11.54 9.68
C ALA A 408 38.54 13.00 9.88
N LYS A 409 39.59 13.34 9.17
CA LYS A 409 40.05 14.69 8.95
C LYS A 409 40.19 14.92 7.46
N GLU A 410 39.51 15.94 6.90
CA GLU A 410 39.44 16.16 5.47
C GLU A 410 38.95 14.89 4.73
N LYS A 411 39.77 14.31 3.84
CA LYS A 411 39.47 13.08 3.09
C LYS A 411 40.09 11.81 3.69
N ILE A 412 40.90 11.95 4.74
CA ILE A 412 41.58 10.79 5.36
C ILE A 412 40.69 10.25 6.48
N VAL A 413 40.35 8.98 6.39
CA VAL A 413 39.57 8.24 7.38
C VAL A 413 40.46 7.46 8.29
N TYR A 414 40.37 7.73 9.57
CA TYR A 414 41.18 7.08 10.63
C TYR A 414 40.43 5.93 11.29
N CYS A 415 39.10 5.96 11.33
CA CYS A 415 38.29 4.89 11.87
C CYS A 415 36.98 4.79 11.09
N VAL A 416 36.58 3.58 10.78
CA VAL A 416 35.21 3.24 10.30
C VAL A 416 34.49 2.60 11.47
N LEU A 417 33.57 3.32 12.09
CA LEU A 417 32.88 2.91 13.30
C LEU A 417 32.26 1.52 13.12
N GLU A 418 32.26 0.72 14.18
CA GLU A 418 31.74 -0.66 14.22
C GLU A 418 32.45 -1.65 13.26
N LYS A 419 33.51 -1.21 12.56
CA LYS A 419 34.17 -2.05 11.55
C LYS A 419 35.65 -2.17 11.80
N ASP A 420 36.41 -1.06 11.67
CA ASP A 420 37.88 -1.15 11.71
C ASP A 420 38.53 0.21 11.94
N ILE A 421 39.80 0.19 12.34
CA ILE A 421 40.70 1.35 12.43
C ILE A 421 41.70 1.37 11.28
N SER A 422 42.14 2.57 10.88
CA SER A 422 43.22 2.72 9.91
C SER A 422 44.58 2.35 10.50
N MET A 423 45.46 1.76 9.66
CA MET A 423 46.85 1.53 10.01
C MET A 423 47.55 2.81 10.52
N LEU A 424 47.12 3.97 10.13
CA LEU A 424 47.70 5.26 10.51
C LEU A 424 47.62 5.54 12.02
N ILE A 425 46.65 4.97 12.72
CA ILE A 425 46.44 5.15 14.17
C ILE A 425 46.59 3.84 14.95
N LYS A 426 47.24 2.86 14.37
CA LYS A 426 47.47 1.55 15.03
C LYS A 426 48.28 1.68 16.31
N ILE A 427 47.96 0.85 17.27
CA ILE A 427 48.76 0.65 18.50
C ILE A 427 50.07 -0.05 18.15
N ASP A 428 51.18 0.44 18.71
CA ASP A 428 52.51 -0.23 18.63
C ASP A 428 53.24 -0.12 19.98
N LYS A 429 54.50 -0.63 20.03
CA LYS A 429 55.31 -0.69 21.24
C LYS A 429 55.64 0.67 21.88
N ASN A 430 55.43 1.76 21.15
CA ASN A 430 55.70 3.13 21.61
C ASN A 430 54.43 3.89 22.02
N THR A 431 53.24 3.28 21.88
CA THR A 431 51.97 3.90 22.20
C THR A 431 51.80 4.11 23.69
N LYS A 432 51.57 5.36 24.09
CA LYS A 432 51.33 5.75 25.49
C LYS A 432 49.87 6.01 25.83
N ASN A 433 49.10 6.52 24.89
CA ASN A 433 47.71 6.89 25.08
C ASN A 433 46.80 6.05 24.20
N ILE A 434 46.17 5.03 24.79
CA ILE A 434 45.29 4.13 24.08
C ILE A 434 43.85 4.55 24.32
N VAL A 435 43.05 4.61 23.25
CA VAL A 435 41.61 4.87 23.30
C VAL A 435 40.85 3.64 22.87
N LYS A 436 39.87 3.26 23.67
CA LYS A 436 38.81 2.33 23.35
C LYS A 436 37.60 3.10 22.80
N LEU A 437 37.17 2.76 21.60
CA LEU A 437 36.05 3.39 20.91
C LEU A 437 34.98 2.33 20.63
N TYR A 438 33.74 2.60 21.07
CA TYR A 438 32.60 1.71 20.84
C TYR A 438 31.32 2.52 20.72
N THR A 439 30.27 1.89 20.18
CA THR A 439 28.97 2.51 19.93
C THR A 439 27.86 1.81 20.71
N ARG A 440 26.81 2.54 20.99
CA ARG A 440 25.52 2.02 21.47
C ARG A 440 24.40 2.67 20.68
N HIS A 441 23.45 1.87 20.18
CA HIS A 441 22.24 2.42 19.60
C HIS A 441 21.32 2.95 20.71
N VAL A 442 20.97 4.22 20.61
CA VAL A 442 19.96 4.81 21.49
C VAL A 442 18.61 4.32 20.95
N ARG A 443 17.95 3.37 21.65
CA ARG A 443 16.57 3.02 21.34
C ARG A 443 15.71 4.24 21.66
N ASN A 444 15.08 4.83 20.66
CA ASN A 444 13.93 5.70 20.91
C ASN A 444 12.83 4.80 21.49
N ASN A 445 12.64 4.90 22.81
CA ASN A 445 11.40 4.49 23.44
C ASN A 445 10.37 5.58 23.12
N ASP A 446 9.56 5.35 22.09
CA ASP A 446 8.24 5.94 21.92
C ASP A 446 7.25 4.81 21.60
#